data_4968a7dd453546ede8a44f7dfa9e77ba
#
_entry.id   4968a7dd453546ede8a44f7dfa9e77ba
#
_cell.length_a   1.000
_cell.length_b   1.000
_cell.length_c   1.000
_cell.angle_alpha   90.00
_cell.angle_beta   90.00
_cell.angle_gamma   90.00
#
_symmetry.space_group_name_H-M   'P 1'
#
loop_
_entity.id
_entity.type
_entity.pdbx_description
1 polymer ?
#
loop_
_entity_poly.entity_id
_entity_poly.type
_entity_poly.pdbx_seq_one_letter_code
_entity_poly.pdbx_strand_id
1 'polypeptide(L)'
;DVDLRVSQLKGIVDDLFLLSESRGKEASGIALLINDRIWVYKEPIPASQFIKKRAYREFFDRLDSRESSADLSGRVAIIGHSRLVTNGQQEIWHNNQPVVCNGLVGVHNGIVVNHENIRRDHLLNEHEGELDSEVIFGLLDKFNADQESIVDSVRKVFGLVEGMASIASFDRSSDHLLLATNNGSLYCNCGEDQPLGVFASEKY
;
A
#
# COMPACT_ATOMS: atom_id res chain seq x y z
N ASP A 1 -28.11 4.64 -4.30
CA ASP A 1 -27.04 4.96 -3.35
C ASP A 1 -26.83 3.73 -2.46
N VAL A 2 -25.76 2.98 -2.72
CA VAL A 2 -25.36 1.88 -1.83
C VAL A 2 -24.49 2.50 -0.74
N ASP A 3 -25.12 2.76 0.41
CA ASP A 3 -24.47 3.28 1.60
C ASP A 3 -23.61 2.15 2.20
N LEU A 4 -22.34 2.05 1.76
CA LEU A 4 -21.42 1.06 2.29
C LEU A 4 -21.06 1.42 3.73
N ARG A 5 -21.55 0.64 4.69
CA ARG A 5 -21.23 0.88 6.10
C ARG A 5 -19.78 0.57 6.40
N VAL A 6 -19.16 1.35 7.28
CA VAL A 6 -17.76 1.15 7.73
C VAL A 6 -17.55 -0.28 8.24
N SER A 7 -18.55 -0.89 8.91
CA SER A 7 -18.48 -2.28 9.36
C SER A 7 -18.38 -3.30 8.22
N GLN A 8 -19.04 -3.04 7.09
CA GLN A 8 -18.95 -3.91 5.90
C GLN A 8 -17.59 -3.75 5.23
N LEU A 9 -17.10 -2.51 5.08
CA LEU A 9 -15.76 -2.24 4.56
C LEU A 9 -14.69 -2.92 5.42
N LYS A 10 -14.79 -2.79 6.74
CA LYS A 10 -13.90 -3.47 7.67
C LYS A 10 -13.94 -4.99 7.49
N GLY A 11 -15.13 -5.59 7.35
CA GLY A 11 -15.27 -7.02 7.11
C GLY A 11 -14.55 -7.48 5.85
N ILE A 12 -14.69 -6.75 4.75
CA ILE A 12 -13.97 -7.04 3.49
C ILE A 12 -12.44 -6.96 3.70
N VAL A 13 -11.95 -5.94 4.39
CA VAL A 13 -10.52 -5.79 4.66
C VAL A 13 -10.00 -6.88 5.58
N ASP A 14 -10.77 -7.28 6.60
CA ASP A 14 -10.44 -8.40 7.50
C ASP A 14 -10.29 -9.71 6.70
N ASP A 15 -11.23 -10.01 5.80
CA ASP A 15 -11.19 -11.20 4.95
C ASP A 15 -9.96 -11.18 4.01
N LEU A 16 -9.66 -10.04 3.39
CA LEU A 16 -8.47 -9.88 2.55
C LEU A 16 -7.18 -10.12 3.34
N PHE A 17 -7.08 -9.62 4.57
CA PHE A 17 -5.93 -9.88 5.44
C PHE A 17 -5.80 -11.37 5.79
N LEU A 18 -6.90 -12.03 6.18
CA LEU A 18 -6.89 -13.46 6.52
C LEU A 18 -6.51 -14.34 5.33
N LEU A 19 -7.00 -14.03 4.13
CA LEU A 19 -6.62 -14.72 2.89
C LEU A 19 -5.13 -14.48 2.56
N SER A 20 -4.63 -13.26 2.75
CA SER A 20 -3.25 -12.89 2.46
C SER A 20 -2.25 -13.48 3.47
N GLU A 21 -2.66 -13.92 4.67
CA GLU A 21 -1.77 -14.45 5.69
C GLU A 21 -1.03 -15.72 5.24
N SER A 22 -1.62 -16.48 4.32
CA SER A 22 -0.94 -17.66 3.73
C SER A 22 0.35 -17.30 2.99
N ARG A 23 0.52 -16.04 2.59
CA ARG A 23 1.66 -15.50 1.84
C ARG A 23 2.74 -14.91 2.75
N GLY A 24 2.39 -14.49 3.96
CA GLY A 24 3.33 -13.93 4.91
C GLY A 24 2.71 -13.79 6.29
N LYS A 25 3.45 -14.25 7.31
CA LYS A 25 3.00 -14.28 8.70
C LYS A 25 3.86 -13.45 9.65
N GLU A 26 4.89 -12.80 9.12
CA GLU A 26 5.89 -12.13 9.94
C GLU A 26 5.48 -10.72 10.34
N ALA A 27 4.83 -10.00 9.42
CA ALA A 27 4.32 -8.67 9.71
C ALA A 27 3.06 -8.35 8.91
N SER A 28 2.26 -7.45 9.43
CA SER A 28 1.07 -6.91 8.77
C SER A 28 1.04 -5.39 8.86
N GLY A 29 0.53 -4.76 7.83
CA GLY A 29 0.38 -3.31 7.82
C GLY A 29 -0.74 -2.84 6.92
N ILE A 30 -1.30 -1.69 7.26
CA ILE A 30 -2.41 -1.05 6.59
C ILE A 30 -2.16 0.45 6.45
N ALA A 31 -2.58 1.02 5.34
CA ALA A 31 -2.68 2.46 5.19
C ALA A 31 -4.08 2.84 4.73
N LEU A 32 -4.56 3.95 5.25
CA LEU A 32 -5.87 4.54 4.98
C LEU A 32 -5.67 5.97 4.50
N LEU A 33 -6.23 6.29 3.35
CA LEU A 33 -6.40 7.65 2.85
C LEU A 33 -7.86 8.05 3.00
N ILE A 34 -8.11 9.18 3.65
CA ILE A 34 -9.41 9.87 3.66
C ILE A 34 -9.15 11.30 3.22
N ASN A 35 -9.69 11.68 2.07
CA ASN A 35 -9.46 12.96 1.42
C ASN A 35 -7.95 13.24 1.21
N ASP A 36 -7.34 14.08 2.06
CA ASP A 36 -5.92 14.47 2.01
C ASP A 36 -5.11 13.97 3.21
N ARG A 37 -5.71 13.14 4.08
CA ARG A 37 -5.07 12.60 5.27
C ARG A 37 -4.75 11.13 5.11
N ILE A 38 -3.53 10.76 5.52
CA ILE A 38 -3.05 9.39 5.49
C ILE A 38 -2.73 8.94 6.90
N TRP A 39 -3.19 7.74 7.23
CA TRP A 39 -2.82 7.02 8.46
C TRP A 39 -2.17 5.71 8.07
N VAL A 40 -1.12 5.34 8.79
CA VAL A 40 -0.40 4.08 8.59
C VAL A 40 -0.26 3.37 9.92
N TYR A 41 -0.59 2.09 9.94
CA TYR A 41 -0.41 1.21 11.07
C TYR A 41 0.25 -0.09 10.64
N LYS A 42 1.32 -0.49 11.33
CA LYS A 42 2.11 -1.70 11.03
C LYS A 42 2.54 -2.36 12.32
N GLU A 43 2.53 -3.70 12.35
CA GLU A 43 3.11 -4.50 13.45
C GLU A 43 3.79 -5.75 12.91
N PRO A 44 4.85 -6.24 13.60
CA PRO A 44 5.54 -7.47 13.26
C PRO A 44 4.78 -8.71 13.78
N ILE A 45 3.55 -8.88 13.32
CA ILE A 45 2.64 -9.97 13.70
C ILE A 45 1.82 -10.45 12.50
N PRO A 46 1.35 -11.70 12.50
CA PRO A 46 0.48 -12.21 11.44
C PRO A 46 -0.87 -11.49 11.40
N ALA A 47 -1.49 -11.49 10.22
CA ALA A 47 -2.74 -10.79 9.95
C ALA A 47 -3.89 -11.22 10.89
N SER A 48 -3.98 -12.50 11.22
CA SER A 48 -4.99 -13.05 12.16
C SER A 48 -4.88 -12.49 13.60
N GLN A 49 -3.71 -12.00 13.99
CA GLN A 49 -3.48 -11.28 15.24
C GLN A 49 -3.64 -9.78 15.07
N PHE A 50 -3.18 -9.24 13.94
CA PHE A 50 -3.20 -7.82 13.60
C PHE A 50 -4.62 -7.25 13.60
N ILE A 51 -5.58 -7.92 12.93
CA ILE A 51 -7.00 -7.50 12.87
C ILE A 51 -7.71 -7.50 14.23
N LYS A 52 -7.17 -8.20 15.24
CA LYS A 52 -7.71 -8.23 16.61
C LYS A 52 -7.17 -7.11 17.49
N LYS A 53 -6.14 -6.38 17.05
CA LYS A 53 -5.54 -5.30 17.83
C LYS A 53 -6.51 -4.13 18.00
N ARG A 54 -6.42 -3.49 19.17
CA ARG A 54 -7.20 -2.28 19.46
C ARG A 54 -6.88 -1.17 18.46
N ALA A 55 -5.59 -0.94 18.19
CA ALA A 55 -5.14 0.07 17.24
C ALA A 55 -5.68 -0.15 15.82
N TYR A 56 -5.81 -1.41 15.37
CA TYR A 56 -6.45 -1.73 14.09
C TYR A 56 -7.93 -1.36 14.08
N ARG A 57 -8.68 -1.60 15.17
CA ARG A 57 -10.09 -1.19 15.27
C ARG A 57 -10.24 0.31 15.26
N GLU A 58 -9.45 1.01 16.07
CA GLU A 58 -9.42 2.48 16.13
C GLU A 58 -9.06 3.12 14.78
N PHE A 59 -8.35 2.37 13.91
CA PHE A 59 -8.06 2.82 12.56
C PHE A 59 -9.35 2.96 11.72
N PHE A 60 -10.30 2.03 11.85
CA PHE A 60 -11.61 2.11 11.17
C PHE A 60 -12.57 3.09 11.86
N ASP A 61 -12.43 3.33 13.16
CA ASP A 61 -13.24 4.32 13.88
C ASP A 61 -13.02 5.75 13.31
N ARG A 62 -11.89 5.98 12.64
CA ARG A 62 -11.60 7.23 11.93
C ARG A 62 -12.51 7.46 10.73
N LEU A 63 -12.98 6.38 10.10
CA LEU A 63 -13.97 6.46 9.01
C LEU A 63 -15.37 6.78 9.54
N ASP A 64 -15.68 6.34 10.76
CA ASP A 64 -16.99 6.49 11.40
C ASP A 64 -17.09 7.80 12.22
N SER A 65 -15.94 8.36 12.62
CA SER A 65 -15.90 9.60 13.40
C SER A 65 -16.27 10.78 12.52
N ARG A 66 -17.04 11.73 13.09
CA ARG A 66 -17.40 13.02 12.48
C ARG A 66 -16.19 13.91 12.14
N GLU A 67 -14.95 13.46 12.38
CA GLU A 67 -13.75 14.06 11.80
C GLU A 67 -13.70 13.82 10.27
N SER A 68 -14.37 12.82 9.77
CA SER A 68 -14.82 12.69 8.38
C SER A 68 -16.15 13.42 8.18
N SER A 69 -16.34 14.62 8.69
CA SER A 69 -17.51 15.47 8.44
C SER A 69 -17.61 15.95 6.98
N ALA A 70 -16.79 15.41 6.14
CA ALA A 70 -17.06 15.23 4.75
C ALA A 70 -17.84 13.92 4.62
N ASP A 71 -19.08 14.01 4.22
CA ASP A 71 -19.76 13.08 3.36
C ASP A 71 -18.75 12.07 2.77
N LEU A 72 -18.95 10.74 2.92
CA LEU A 72 -18.14 9.71 2.25
C LEU A 72 -18.19 9.82 0.70
N SER A 73 -18.76 10.90 0.16
CA SER A 73 -18.50 11.40 -1.18
C SER A 73 -17.04 11.78 -1.43
N GLY A 74 -16.23 11.90 -0.37
CA GLY A 74 -14.80 12.09 -0.42
C GLY A 74 -14.04 10.79 -0.74
N ARG A 75 -12.79 10.94 -1.16
CA ARG A 75 -11.90 9.81 -1.48
C ARG A 75 -11.59 8.98 -0.24
N VAL A 76 -11.86 7.69 -0.33
CA VAL A 76 -11.38 6.70 0.64
C VAL A 76 -10.62 5.63 -0.11
N ALA A 77 -9.38 5.37 0.30
CA ALA A 77 -8.60 4.26 -0.21
C ALA A 77 -7.89 3.53 0.94
N ILE A 78 -7.88 2.22 0.87
CA ILE A 78 -7.21 1.36 1.84
C ILE A 78 -6.27 0.42 1.08
N ILE A 79 -5.01 0.35 1.52
CA ILE A 79 -4.06 -0.66 1.07
C ILE A 79 -3.56 -1.44 2.27
N GLY A 80 -3.40 -2.76 2.11
CA GLY A 80 -2.92 -3.65 3.15
C GLY A 80 -1.83 -4.57 2.63
N HIS A 81 -0.98 -5.07 3.54
CA HIS A 81 0.09 -5.99 3.22
C HIS A 81 0.31 -7.01 4.34
N SER A 82 0.43 -8.28 3.96
CA SER A 82 0.91 -9.37 4.81
C SER A 82 2.28 -9.78 4.32
N ARG A 83 3.31 -9.59 5.15
CA ARG A 83 4.71 -9.70 4.77
C ARG A 83 5.25 -11.10 4.99
N LEU A 84 5.92 -11.66 3.97
CA LEU A 84 6.95 -12.67 4.11
C LEU A 84 8.30 -11.94 4.14
N VAL A 85 9.09 -12.16 5.18
CA VAL A 85 10.39 -11.50 5.33
C VAL A 85 11.37 -12.02 4.28
N THR A 86 11.81 -11.13 3.40
CA THR A 86 12.89 -11.38 2.43
C THR A 86 14.14 -10.60 2.79
N ASN A 87 13.99 -9.31 3.14
CA ASN A 87 15.05 -8.39 3.52
C ASN A 87 14.61 -7.55 4.73
N GLY A 88 15.54 -7.19 5.61
CA GLY A 88 15.33 -6.34 6.78
C GLY A 88 14.60 -7.03 7.94
N GLN A 89 14.99 -6.65 9.17
CA GLN A 89 14.38 -7.19 10.39
C GLN A 89 12.96 -6.66 10.57
N GLN A 90 12.02 -7.55 10.85
CA GLN A 90 10.59 -7.19 10.99
C GLN A 90 10.29 -6.33 12.22
N GLU A 91 11.12 -6.38 13.24
CA GLU A 91 11.01 -5.57 14.46
C GLU A 91 11.22 -4.08 14.21
N ILE A 92 11.94 -3.75 13.13
CA ILE A 92 12.16 -2.38 12.71
C ILE A 92 10.94 -1.90 11.92
N TRP A 93 10.28 -0.84 12.40
CA TRP A 93 9.04 -0.33 11.80
C TRP A 93 9.19 0.01 10.32
N HIS A 94 10.30 0.64 9.92
CA HIS A 94 10.58 1.03 8.55
C HIS A 94 10.77 -0.17 7.62
N ASN A 95 11.17 -1.32 8.14
CA ASN A 95 11.32 -2.56 7.38
C ASN A 95 9.99 -3.28 7.11
N ASN A 96 8.84 -2.68 7.41
CA ASN A 96 7.53 -3.25 7.13
C ASN A 96 6.74 -2.35 6.17
N GLN A 97 5.86 -2.96 5.41
CA GLN A 97 4.96 -2.27 4.50
C GLN A 97 3.63 -1.94 5.20
N PRO A 98 2.92 -0.88 4.78
CA PRO A 98 3.21 0.02 3.64
C PRO A 98 4.47 0.87 3.82
N VAL A 99 5.19 1.13 2.72
CA VAL A 99 6.29 2.10 2.66
C VAL A 99 5.72 3.50 2.59
N VAL A 100 6.35 4.43 3.28
CA VAL A 100 5.98 5.87 3.27
C VAL A 100 7.15 6.67 2.71
N CYS A 101 6.91 7.48 1.69
CA CYS A 101 7.90 8.32 1.04
C CYS A 101 7.28 9.66 0.64
N ASN A 102 7.62 10.76 1.34
CA ASN A 102 7.21 12.14 1.02
C ASN A 102 5.70 12.36 0.75
N GLY A 103 4.81 11.58 1.36
CA GLY A 103 3.36 11.66 1.14
C GLY A 103 2.81 10.60 0.18
N LEU A 104 3.67 9.91 -0.55
CA LEU A 104 3.35 8.68 -1.25
C LEU A 104 3.38 7.51 -0.27
N VAL A 105 2.35 6.68 -0.30
CA VAL A 105 2.28 5.46 0.51
C VAL A 105 1.95 4.28 -0.38
N GLY A 106 2.71 3.19 -0.24
CA GLY A 106 2.53 2.05 -1.12
C GLY A 106 2.92 0.71 -0.54
N VAL A 107 2.43 -0.34 -1.18
CA VAL A 107 2.78 -1.73 -0.93
C VAL A 107 3.33 -2.38 -2.20
N HIS A 108 4.26 -3.29 -2.03
CA HIS A 108 4.92 -4.03 -3.09
C HIS A 108 4.90 -5.52 -2.78
N ASN A 109 4.48 -6.29 -3.75
CA ASN A 109 4.62 -7.74 -3.78
C ASN A 109 5.58 -8.12 -4.91
N GLY A 110 6.71 -8.68 -4.55
CA GLY A 110 7.79 -9.04 -5.48
C GLY A 110 9.17 -8.96 -4.85
N ILE A 111 10.19 -8.90 -5.70
CA ILE A 111 11.60 -8.75 -5.33
C ILE A 111 12.27 -7.84 -6.35
N VAL A 112 12.94 -6.79 -5.88
CA VAL A 112 13.81 -5.92 -6.68
C VAL A 112 15.26 -6.35 -6.49
N VAL A 113 15.80 -7.06 -7.47
CA VAL A 113 17.14 -7.67 -7.36
C VAL A 113 18.25 -6.63 -7.35
N ASN A 114 18.08 -5.55 -8.11
CA ASN A 114 19.08 -4.49 -8.27
C ASN A 114 18.85 -3.27 -7.38
N HIS A 115 18.11 -3.40 -6.25
CA HIS A 115 17.73 -2.29 -5.38
C HIS A 115 18.91 -1.46 -4.87
N GLU A 116 20.04 -2.10 -4.52
CA GLU A 116 21.26 -1.41 -4.08
C GLU A 116 21.86 -0.51 -5.17
N ASN A 117 21.86 -0.98 -6.42
CA ASN A 117 22.35 -0.18 -7.55
C ASN A 117 21.41 1.02 -7.79
N ILE A 118 20.10 0.80 -7.78
CA ILE A 118 19.11 1.87 -7.93
C ILE A 118 19.27 2.91 -6.82
N ARG A 119 19.42 2.47 -5.55
CA ARG A 119 19.61 3.35 -4.41
C ARG A 119 20.82 4.27 -4.59
N ARG A 120 21.95 3.71 -4.99
CA ARG A 120 23.19 4.44 -5.24
C ARG A 120 23.08 5.38 -6.44
N ASP A 121 22.61 4.88 -7.59
CA ASP A 121 22.65 5.59 -8.86
C ASP A 121 21.63 6.75 -8.91
N HIS A 122 20.55 6.64 -8.13
CA HIS A 122 19.51 7.67 -8.03
C HIS A 122 19.59 8.50 -6.76
N LEU A 123 20.62 8.29 -5.91
CA LEU A 123 20.86 9.02 -4.66
C LEU A 123 19.66 8.95 -3.68
N LEU A 124 19.04 7.78 -3.59
CA LEU A 124 17.90 7.53 -2.67
C LEU A 124 18.40 7.22 -1.25
N ASN A 125 19.22 8.11 -0.68
CA ASN A 125 19.93 7.85 0.57
C ASN A 125 19.15 8.23 1.84
N GLU A 126 17.98 8.86 1.69
CA GLU A 126 17.18 9.37 2.82
C GLU A 126 16.18 8.35 3.39
N HIS A 127 16.24 7.10 2.94
CA HIS A 127 15.34 6.05 3.41
C HIS A 127 15.91 5.35 4.65
N GLU A 128 15.08 5.23 5.69
CA GLU A 128 15.48 4.68 6.99
C GLU A 128 15.42 3.15 7.06
N GLY A 129 14.85 2.50 6.02
CA GLY A 129 14.65 1.05 5.97
C GLY A 129 15.62 0.33 5.03
N GLU A 130 15.58 -1.00 5.12
CA GLU A 130 16.40 -1.93 4.33
C GLU A 130 15.57 -2.63 3.23
N LEU A 131 14.32 -2.18 2.99
CA LEU A 131 13.45 -2.82 2.03
C LEU A 131 13.86 -2.49 0.59
N ASP A 132 13.85 -3.52 -0.24
CA ASP A 132 13.93 -3.38 -1.69
C ASP A 132 12.76 -2.56 -2.28
N SER A 133 11.61 -2.61 -1.62
CA SER A 133 10.41 -1.83 -1.99
C SER A 133 10.61 -0.32 -1.92
N GLU A 134 11.51 0.17 -1.07
CA GLU A 134 11.75 1.61 -0.89
C GLU A 134 12.26 2.28 -2.16
N VAL A 135 13.08 1.57 -2.95
CA VAL A 135 13.60 2.14 -4.19
C VAL A 135 12.51 2.38 -5.23
N ILE A 136 11.45 1.55 -5.24
CA ILE A 136 10.29 1.75 -6.12
C ILE A 136 9.59 3.06 -5.78
N PHE A 137 9.25 3.25 -4.50
CA PHE A 137 8.50 4.43 -4.06
C PHE A 137 9.35 5.69 -4.06
N GLY A 138 10.66 5.59 -3.76
CA GLY A 138 11.60 6.69 -3.89
C GLY A 138 11.79 7.15 -5.34
N LEU A 139 11.85 6.23 -6.31
CA LEU A 139 11.87 6.57 -7.73
C LEU A 139 10.56 7.17 -8.19
N LEU A 140 9.40 6.63 -7.75
CA LEU A 140 8.10 7.18 -8.08
C LEU A 140 7.96 8.62 -7.58
N ASP A 141 8.33 8.88 -6.33
CA ASP A 141 8.33 10.23 -5.76
C ASP A 141 9.20 11.18 -6.57
N LYS A 142 10.43 10.76 -6.89
CA LYS A 142 11.38 11.54 -7.70
C LYS A 142 10.83 11.87 -9.08
N PHE A 143 10.31 10.88 -9.82
CA PHE A 143 9.82 11.11 -11.18
C PHE A 143 8.51 11.87 -11.21
N ASN A 144 7.64 11.72 -10.19
CA ASN A 144 6.44 12.54 -10.07
C ASN A 144 6.75 14.01 -9.82
N ALA A 145 7.83 14.33 -9.09
CA ALA A 145 8.27 15.70 -8.86
C ALA A 145 8.73 16.41 -10.15
N ASP A 146 9.18 15.65 -11.15
CA ASP A 146 9.57 16.17 -12.47
C ASP A 146 8.35 16.50 -13.37
N GLN A 147 7.13 16.51 -12.85
CA GLN A 147 5.87 16.84 -13.53
C GLN A 147 5.48 15.87 -14.67
N GLU A 148 5.94 14.66 -14.61
CA GLU A 148 5.54 13.63 -15.55
C GLU A 148 4.15 13.05 -15.20
N SER A 149 3.52 12.40 -16.18
CA SER A 149 2.32 11.64 -15.85
C SER A 149 2.69 10.46 -14.95
N ILE A 150 1.82 10.10 -13.99
CA ILE A 150 2.03 8.96 -13.09
C ILE A 150 2.29 7.66 -13.89
N VAL A 151 1.69 7.52 -15.07
CA VAL A 151 1.87 6.37 -15.96
C VAL A 151 3.29 6.33 -16.51
N ASP A 152 3.84 7.47 -16.90
CA ASP A 152 5.21 7.55 -17.43
C ASP A 152 6.24 7.37 -16.32
N SER A 153 5.97 7.90 -15.12
CA SER A 153 6.77 7.65 -13.93
C SER A 153 6.85 6.13 -13.62
N VAL A 154 5.71 5.44 -13.62
CA VAL A 154 5.66 3.98 -13.42
C VAL A 154 6.44 3.22 -14.49
N ARG A 155 6.28 3.60 -15.77
CA ARG A 155 7.03 2.97 -16.87
C ARG A 155 8.53 3.14 -16.70
N LYS A 156 8.99 4.33 -16.29
CA LYS A 156 10.40 4.58 -16.00
C LYS A 156 10.90 3.73 -14.84
N VAL A 157 10.15 3.68 -13.74
CA VAL A 157 10.49 2.86 -12.58
C VAL A 157 10.62 1.40 -12.97
N PHE A 158 9.63 0.85 -13.68
CA PHE A 158 9.66 -0.55 -14.11
C PHE A 158 10.72 -0.83 -15.18
N GLY A 159 11.16 0.17 -15.92
CA GLY A 159 12.30 0.08 -16.83
C GLY A 159 13.66 -0.01 -16.13
N LEU A 160 13.74 0.45 -14.87
CA LEU A 160 14.95 0.40 -14.04
C LEU A 160 14.99 -0.83 -13.13
N VAL A 161 13.82 -1.36 -12.74
CA VAL A 161 13.69 -2.49 -11.81
C VAL A 161 14.03 -3.79 -12.49
N GLU A 162 15.00 -4.52 -11.94
CA GLU A 162 15.27 -5.92 -12.27
C GLU A 162 14.57 -6.80 -11.23
N GLY A 163 13.66 -7.66 -11.72
CA GLY A 163 12.88 -8.54 -10.87
C GLY A 163 11.38 -8.43 -11.12
N MET A 164 10.61 -8.82 -10.13
CA MET A 164 9.15 -8.86 -10.19
C MET A 164 8.57 -7.85 -9.23
N ALA A 165 7.66 -7.01 -9.71
CA ALA A 165 7.00 -6.02 -8.88
C ALA A 165 5.52 -5.87 -9.25
N SER A 166 4.65 -6.05 -8.25
CA SER A 166 3.26 -5.61 -8.27
C SER A 166 3.09 -4.60 -7.15
N ILE A 167 2.60 -3.41 -7.47
CA ILE A 167 2.47 -2.31 -6.51
C ILE A 167 1.04 -1.81 -6.43
N ALA A 168 0.67 -1.37 -5.23
CA ALA A 168 -0.48 -0.52 -5.00
C ALA A 168 -0.03 0.69 -4.18
N SER A 169 -0.38 1.89 -4.62
CA SER A 169 -0.02 3.11 -3.91
C SER A 169 -1.03 4.22 -4.09
N PHE A 170 -1.06 5.15 -3.17
CA PHE A 170 -1.75 6.41 -3.28
C PHE A 170 -0.85 7.55 -2.79
N ASP A 171 -1.08 8.71 -3.34
CA ASP A 171 -0.45 9.94 -2.95
C ASP A 171 -1.48 10.87 -2.30
N ARG A 172 -1.04 11.63 -1.31
CA ARG A 172 -1.86 12.59 -0.60
C ARG A 172 -2.47 13.65 -1.52
N SER A 173 -1.73 14.06 -2.55
CA SER A 173 -2.12 15.11 -3.50
C SER A 173 -2.87 14.58 -4.73
N SER A 174 -2.88 13.26 -4.94
CA SER A 174 -3.46 12.63 -6.12
C SER A 174 -4.86 12.08 -5.85
N ASP A 175 -5.74 12.16 -6.85
CA ASP A 175 -7.08 11.57 -6.82
C ASP A 175 -7.11 10.10 -7.23
N HIS A 176 -5.94 9.46 -7.37
CA HIS A 176 -5.83 8.14 -7.93
C HIS A 176 -5.26 7.13 -6.93
N LEU A 177 -5.82 5.93 -6.94
CA LEU A 177 -5.16 4.73 -6.45
C LEU A 177 -4.38 4.13 -7.62
N LEU A 178 -3.07 4.10 -7.53
CA LEU A 178 -2.20 3.48 -8.52
C LEU A 178 -2.12 1.99 -8.28
N LEU A 179 -2.43 1.20 -9.29
CA LEU A 179 -2.20 -0.24 -9.34
C LEU A 179 -1.35 -0.55 -10.57
N ALA A 180 -0.19 -1.17 -10.38
CA ALA A 180 0.71 -1.48 -11.49
C ALA A 180 1.50 -2.76 -11.25
N THR A 181 1.84 -3.46 -12.34
CA THR A 181 2.67 -4.67 -12.29
C THR A 181 3.52 -4.76 -13.55
N ASN A 182 4.76 -5.24 -13.43
CA ASN A 182 5.62 -5.54 -14.59
C ASN A 182 5.43 -6.97 -15.08
N ASN A 183 5.46 -7.96 -14.21
CA ASN A 183 5.29 -9.39 -14.55
C ASN A 183 4.69 -10.21 -13.39
N GLY A 184 4.22 -9.54 -12.33
CA GLY A 184 3.56 -10.18 -11.20
C GLY A 184 2.04 -10.29 -11.38
N SER A 185 1.39 -10.91 -10.42
CA SER A 185 -0.06 -11.02 -10.37
C SER A 185 -0.68 -9.81 -9.68
N LEU A 186 -1.74 -9.27 -10.28
CA LEU A 186 -2.57 -8.21 -9.71
C LEU A 186 -3.99 -8.37 -10.27
N TYR A 187 -4.93 -8.59 -9.39
CA TYR A 187 -6.33 -8.80 -9.73
C TYR A 187 -7.15 -7.64 -9.19
N CYS A 188 -8.06 -7.11 -10.01
CA CYS A 188 -8.96 -6.02 -9.65
C CYS A 188 -10.39 -6.41 -9.96
N ASN A 189 -11.29 -6.02 -9.07
CA ASN A 189 -12.73 -6.06 -9.28
C ASN A 189 -13.28 -4.64 -9.08
N CYS A 190 -13.52 -3.95 -10.19
CA CYS A 190 -14.05 -2.59 -10.22
C CYS A 190 -15.16 -2.58 -11.27
N GLY A 191 -16.42 -2.49 -10.85
CA GLY A 191 -17.57 -2.34 -11.74
C GLY A 191 -18.00 -0.87 -11.83
N GLU A 192 -18.49 -0.44 -12.99
CA GLU A 192 -19.01 0.94 -13.17
C GLU A 192 -20.13 1.28 -12.19
N ASP A 193 -20.95 0.28 -11.81
CA ASP A 193 -22.07 0.41 -10.87
C ASP A 193 -21.70 -0.04 -9.43
N GLN A 194 -20.43 -0.31 -9.15
CA GLN A 194 -20.00 -0.77 -7.84
C GLN A 194 -19.49 0.39 -7.00
N PRO A 195 -19.95 0.56 -5.75
CA PRO A 195 -19.49 1.61 -4.86
C PRO A 195 -18.05 1.37 -4.34
N LEU A 196 -17.50 0.18 -4.59
CA LEU A 196 -16.22 -0.28 -4.06
C LEU A 196 -15.42 -1.00 -5.14
N GLY A 197 -14.18 -0.56 -5.35
CA GLY A 197 -13.16 -1.32 -6.06
C GLY A 197 -12.34 -2.17 -5.07
N VAL A 198 -12.07 -3.41 -5.42
CA VAL A 198 -11.22 -4.32 -4.63
C VAL A 198 -10.07 -4.83 -5.48
N PHE A 199 -8.88 -4.92 -4.90
CA PHE A 199 -7.72 -5.51 -5.55
C PHE A 199 -6.98 -6.48 -4.64
N ALA A 200 -6.29 -7.45 -5.25
CA ALA A 200 -5.44 -8.40 -4.53
C ALA A 200 -4.31 -8.90 -5.44
N SER A 201 -3.22 -9.37 -4.83
CA SER A 201 -2.11 -10.01 -5.55
C SER A 201 -2.42 -11.46 -5.93
N GLU A 202 -3.50 -12.03 -5.42
CA GLU A 202 -3.98 -13.39 -5.76
C GLU A 202 -5.50 -13.42 -5.97
N LYS A 203 -5.93 -14.41 -6.76
CA LYS A 203 -7.34 -14.72 -6.95
C LYS A 203 -7.67 -15.93 -6.05
N TYR A 204 -8.59 -15.73 -5.15
CA TYR A 204 -9.18 -16.78 -4.30
C TYR A 204 -10.59 -17.13 -4.75
#